data_7649ad4b3cdf24debd52c70d271c479a
#
_entry.id   7649ad4b3cdf24debd52c70d271c479a
#
_cell.length_a   1.000
_cell.length_b   1.000
_cell.length_c   1.000
_cell.angle_alpha   90.00
_cell.angle_beta   90.00
_cell.angle_gamma   90.00
#
_symmetry.space_group_name_H-M   'P 1'
#
loop_
_entity.id
_entity.type
_entity.pdbx_description
1 polymer ?
#
loop_
_entity_poly.entity_id
_entity_poly.type
_entity_poly.pdbx_seq_one_letter_code
_entity_poly.pdbx_strand_id
1 'polypeptide(L)'
;MKNIINALTTYGFEQKPGYLFAGCGSWLASHETIKVSFHGDMVTIDHFQYFWDGADMEWKRSTVVTCHLSRLWENLPEWVLKR
;
A
#
# COMPACT_ATOMS: atom_id res chain seq x y z
N MET A 1 8.49 13.11 9.82
CA MET A 1 7.15 12.71 9.31
C MET A 1 6.81 13.39 7.98
N LYS A 2 6.93 14.68 7.91
CA LYS A 2 6.60 15.43 6.70
C LYS A 2 7.42 14.99 5.47
N ASN A 3 8.71 14.72 5.66
CA ASN A 3 9.58 14.26 4.58
C ASN A 3 9.17 12.90 4.05
N ILE A 4 8.70 12.02 4.94
CA ILE A 4 8.25 10.68 4.55
C ILE A 4 6.94 10.78 3.78
N ILE A 5 6.01 11.61 4.22
CA ILE A 5 4.75 11.84 3.52
C ILE A 5 5.01 12.39 2.13
N ASN A 6 5.92 13.36 2.00
CA ASN A 6 6.29 13.91 0.70
C ASN A 6 6.91 12.86 -0.22
N ALA A 7 7.77 11.99 0.33
CA ALA A 7 8.38 10.91 -0.44
C ALA A 7 7.33 9.90 -0.90
N LEU A 8 6.41 9.50 -0.04
CA LEU A 8 5.32 8.59 -0.40
C LEU A 8 4.42 9.21 -1.47
N THR A 9 4.11 10.49 -1.36
CA THR A 9 3.32 11.20 -2.37
C THR A 9 4.03 11.18 -3.73
N THR A 10 5.36 11.32 -3.73
CA THR A 10 6.16 11.21 -4.95
C THR A 10 6.03 9.83 -5.60
N TYR A 11 5.87 8.78 -4.79
CA TYR A 11 5.64 7.42 -5.29
C TYR A 11 4.17 7.13 -5.63
N GLY A 12 3.32 8.14 -5.64
CA GLY A 12 1.94 7.99 -6.09
C GLY A 12 0.92 7.75 -4.99
N PHE A 13 1.30 7.90 -3.74
CA PHE A 13 0.34 7.81 -2.63
C PHE A 13 -0.51 9.07 -2.56
N GLU A 14 -1.81 8.90 -2.36
CA GLU A 14 -2.73 9.98 -2.09
C GLU A 14 -2.93 10.13 -0.59
N GLN A 15 -2.91 11.36 -0.10
CA GLN A 15 -3.16 11.65 1.29
C GLN A 15 -4.66 11.67 1.55
N LYS A 16 -5.11 10.82 2.48
CA LYS A 16 -6.49 10.74 2.94
C LYS A 16 -6.53 11.10 4.43
N PRO A 17 -7.70 11.39 5.01
CA PRO A 17 -7.80 11.62 6.45
C PRO A 17 -7.31 10.41 7.24
N GLY A 18 -6.19 10.57 7.96
CA GLY A 18 -5.63 9.55 8.82
C GLY A 18 -4.75 8.48 8.15
N TYR A 19 -4.60 8.51 6.81
CA TYR A 19 -3.75 7.52 6.13
C TYR A 19 -3.32 8.00 4.74
N LEU A 20 -2.37 7.25 4.15
CA LEU A 20 -1.98 7.42 2.77
C LEU A 20 -2.39 6.17 1.99
N PHE A 21 -2.78 6.35 0.75
CA PHE A 21 -3.33 5.28 -0.07
C PHE A 21 -2.70 5.26 -1.45
N ALA A 22 -2.33 4.08 -1.92
CA ALA A 22 -1.87 3.88 -3.28
C ALA A 22 -2.53 2.64 -3.88
N GLY A 23 -2.74 2.68 -5.18
CA GLY A 23 -3.29 1.55 -5.90
C GLY A 23 -2.53 1.28 -7.19
N CYS A 24 -2.43 0.02 -7.53
CA CYS A 24 -1.97 -0.43 -8.84
C CYS A 24 -3.01 -1.41 -9.36
N GLY A 25 -3.61 -1.09 -10.50
CA GLY A 25 -4.68 -1.90 -11.05
C GLY A 25 -4.33 -2.47 -12.40
N SER A 26 -4.60 -3.77 -12.57
CA SER A 26 -4.73 -4.38 -13.87
C SER A 26 -6.20 -4.77 -14.00
N TRP A 27 -6.89 -4.13 -14.91
CA TRP A 27 -8.30 -4.44 -15.13
C TRP A 27 -8.53 -5.82 -15.72
N LEU A 28 -7.46 -6.51 -16.06
CA LEU A 28 -7.54 -7.85 -16.65
C LEU A 28 -7.68 -8.97 -15.63
N ALA A 29 -6.95 -8.90 -14.53
CA ALA A 29 -6.87 -10.04 -13.61
C ALA A 29 -6.75 -9.68 -12.14
N SER A 30 -6.10 -8.59 -11.80
CA SER A 30 -5.83 -8.27 -10.40
C SER A 30 -5.62 -6.78 -10.18
N HIS A 31 -5.82 -6.37 -8.95
CA HIS A 31 -5.36 -5.06 -8.52
C HIS A 31 -4.85 -5.14 -7.08
N GLU A 32 -4.04 -4.19 -6.72
CA GLU A 32 -3.45 -4.11 -5.39
C GLU A 32 -3.65 -2.71 -4.85
N THR A 33 -3.89 -2.62 -3.55
CA THR A 33 -3.96 -1.34 -2.85
C THR A 33 -3.09 -1.41 -1.61
N ILE A 34 -2.53 -0.27 -1.23
CA ILE A 34 -1.72 -0.14 -0.03
C ILE A 34 -2.23 1.03 0.78
N LYS A 35 -2.49 0.78 2.05
CA LYS A 35 -2.87 1.79 3.01
C LYS A 35 -1.77 1.90 4.06
N VAL A 36 -1.25 3.09 4.25
CA VAL A 36 -0.19 3.36 5.22
C VAL A 36 -0.73 4.29 6.29
N SER A 37 -0.68 3.86 7.53
CA SER A 37 -1.13 4.62 8.70
C SER A 37 0.01 4.83 9.67
N PHE A 38 0.09 6.01 10.26
CA PHE A 38 1.16 6.38 11.17
C PHE A 38 0.65 6.44 12.60
N HIS A 39 1.40 5.88 13.54
CA HIS A 39 1.07 5.83 14.96
C HIS A 39 2.33 6.14 15.77
N GLY A 40 2.64 7.41 16.00
CA GLY A 40 3.89 7.81 16.62
C GLY A 40 5.08 7.40 15.76
N ASP A 41 6.00 6.59 16.30
CA ASP A 41 7.16 6.09 15.56
C ASP A 41 6.87 4.80 14.79
N MET A 42 5.65 4.29 14.87
CA MET A 42 5.27 3.05 14.21
C MET A 42 4.41 3.33 12.98
N VAL A 43 4.48 2.44 12.04
CA VAL A 43 3.69 2.52 10.82
C VAL A 43 3.00 1.19 10.57
N THR A 44 1.75 1.23 10.16
CA THR A 44 0.99 0.05 9.75
C THR A 44 0.77 0.11 8.25
N ILE A 45 1.18 -0.95 7.57
CA ILE A 45 1.02 -1.10 6.12
C ILE A 45 0.01 -2.21 5.88
N ASP A 46 -1.10 -1.87 5.27
CA ASP A 46 -2.13 -2.83 4.87
C ASP A 46 -2.04 -3.00 3.35
N HIS A 47 -1.57 -4.17 2.94
CA HIS A 47 -1.41 -4.52 1.53
C HIS A 47 -2.55 -5.46 1.15
N PHE A 48 -3.50 -4.96 0.38
CA PHE A 48 -4.68 -5.68 -0.06
C PHE A 48 -4.51 -6.06 -1.53
N GLN A 49 -4.73 -7.35 -1.84
CA GLN A 49 -4.68 -7.88 -3.18
C GLN A 49 -6.04 -8.47 -3.55
N TYR A 50 -6.51 -8.14 -4.73
CA TYR A 50 -7.78 -8.60 -5.26
C TYR A 50 -7.53 -9.32 -6.58
N PHE A 51 -8.04 -10.54 -6.71
CA PHE A 51 -7.82 -11.37 -7.88
C PHE A 51 -9.17 -11.79 -8.48
N TRP A 52 -9.21 -11.80 -9.78
CA TRP A 52 -10.37 -12.21 -10.55
C TRP A 52 -9.92 -13.28 -11.54
N ASP A 53 -10.52 -14.46 -11.52
CA ASP A 53 -10.06 -15.57 -12.35
C ASP A 53 -10.89 -15.77 -13.62
N GLY A 54 -11.79 -14.86 -13.94
CA GLY A 54 -12.56 -14.92 -15.17
C GLY A 54 -13.69 -15.95 -15.21
N ALA A 55 -13.82 -16.75 -14.15
CA ALA A 55 -14.86 -17.76 -14.02
C ALA A 55 -15.81 -17.45 -12.85
N ASP A 56 -16.05 -16.20 -12.60
CA ASP A 56 -16.84 -15.69 -11.47
C ASP A 56 -16.24 -15.98 -10.10
N MET A 57 -15.02 -16.51 -10.05
CA MET A 57 -14.31 -16.68 -8.78
C MET A 57 -13.44 -15.48 -8.50
N GLU A 58 -13.68 -14.87 -7.37
CA GLU A 58 -12.85 -13.80 -6.88
C GLU A 58 -12.24 -14.22 -5.55
N TRP A 59 -10.99 -13.86 -5.32
CA TRP A 59 -10.37 -14.06 -4.03
C TRP A 59 -9.57 -12.83 -3.63
N LYS A 60 -9.47 -12.66 -2.33
CA LYS A 60 -8.87 -11.49 -1.73
C LYS A 60 -7.78 -11.93 -0.78
N ARG A 61 -6.73 -11.16 -0.73
CA ARG A 61 -5.64 -11.38 0.20
C ARG A 61 -5.30 -10.05 0.86
N SER A 62 -5.20 -10.06 2.18
CA SER A 62 -4.78 -8.90 2.95
C SER A 62 -3.58 -9.27 3.81
N THR A 63 -2.54 -8.46 3.74
CA THR A 63 -1.35 -8.63 4.56
C THR A 63 -1.13 -7.33 5.32
N VAL A 64 -1.09 -7.42 6.65
CA VAL A 64 -0.90 -6.27 7.52
C VAL A 64 0.45 -6.40 8.22
N VAL A 65 1.27 -5.37 8.10
CA VAL A 65 2.59 -5.30 8.75
C VAL A 65 2.63 -4.03 9.56
N THR A 66 3.04 -4.15 10.82
CA THR A 66 3.33 -3.01 11.69
C THR A 66 4.82 -3.01 11.99
N CYS A 67 5.50 -1.91 11.69
CA CYS A 67 6.94 -1.80 11.88
C CYS A 67 7.31 -0.40 12.31
N HIS A 68 8.56 -0.24 12.73
CA HIS A 68 9.11 1.08 13.02
C HIS A 68 9.23 1.88 11.72
N LEU A 69 9.08 3.19 11.83
CA LEU A 69 9.12 4.11 10.70
C LEU A 69 10.39 3.96 9.86
N SER A 70 11.52 3.64 10.48
CA SER A 70 12.79 3.44 9.79
C SER A 70 12.80 2.23 8.85
N ARG A 71 11.82 1.34 8.97
CA ARG A 71 11.70 0.15 8.13
C ARG A 71 10.55 0.21 7.14
N LEU A 72 9.95 1.36 6.99
CA LEU A 72 8.82 1.54 6.10
C LEU A 72 9.13 1.07 4.68
N TRP A 73 10.26 1.52 4.12
CA TRP A 73 10.62 1.23 2.73
C TRP A 73 10.88 -0.25 2.48
N GLU A 74 11.40 -0.96 3.47
CA GLU A 74 11.66 -2.40 3.37
C GLU A 74 10.38 -3.23 3.29
N ASN A 75 9.29 -2.69 3.80
CA ASN A 75 8.01 -3.40 3.89
C ASN A 75 7.00 -2.99 2.83
N LEU A 76 7.36 -2.09 1.94
CA LEU A 76 6.51 -1.73 0.81
C LEU A 76 6.74 -2.68 -0.36
N PRO A 77 5.68 -3.00 -1.14
CA PRO A 77 5.84 -3.83 -2.33
C PRO A 77 6.77 -3.17 -3.34
N GLU A 78 7.48 -4.01 -4.08
CA GLU A 78 8.46 -3.55 -5.05
C GLU A 78 7.88 -2.63 -6.12
N TRP A 79 6.65 -2.88 -6.56
CA TRP A 79 6.02 -2.08 -7.59
C TRP A 79 5.81 -0.62 -7.17
N VAL A 80 5.68 -0.36 -5.86
CA VAL A 80 5.57 1.03 -5.35
C VAL A 80 6.86 1.78 -5.63
N LEU A 81 7.99 1.15 -5.37
CA LEU A 81 9.30 1.79 -5.46
C LEU A 81 9.81 1.93 -6.90
N LYS A 82 9.15 1.28 -7.84
CA LYS A 82 9.51 1.31 -9.26
C LYS A 82 8.68 2.29 -10.10
N ARG A 83 7.82 3.04 -9.46
CA ARG A 83 6.99 4.05 -10.15
C ARG A 83 7.78 5.23 -10.65
#